data_0dcb6f36c0948564519af83e55b9f220
#
_entry.id   0dcb6f36c0948564519af83e55b9f220
#
_cell.length_a   1.000
_cell.length_b   1.000
_cell.length_c   1.000
_cell.angle_alpha   90.00
_cell.angle_beta   90.00
_cell.angle_gamma   90.00
#
_symmetry.space_group_name_H-M   'P 1'
#
loop_
_entity.id
_entity.type
_entity.pdbx_description
1 polymer ?
#
loop_
_entity_poly.entity_id
_entity_poly.type
_entity_poly.pdbx_seq_one_letter_code
_entity_poly.pdbx_strand_id
1 'polypeptide(L)'
;NNTGYVIPTPVIRHFLEDIKDGVYDGYVDMGIQAAPILNPAMRKAFGLPDDEKGVLIGKVLKGSSADGVLRNGDLLMKVDGYDVDSSAMIELDGQKISMKELIERCFKDDRLPLDIIRDGKPMKVEMVMKPSPSRDLLMAEYDKMPRYVVFGGLVFQPIQRNVLAAADISMLDVALDIRNYQEDGGCVDHEDMVIITKVLPVRLHFQFYCGKNQWRES
;
A
#
# COMPACT_ATOMS: atom_id res chain seq x y z
N ASN A 1 -16.80 -20.15 -21.21
CA ASN A 1 -15.55 -20.42 -20.49
C ASN A 1 -15.90 -21.06 -19.14
N ASN A 2 -15.66 -22.37 -19.01
CA ASN A 2 -15.74 -23.07 -17.71
C ASN A 2 -14.39 -22.91 -16.97
N THR A 3 -14.15 -21.74 -16.41
CA THR A 3 -12.96 -21.50 -15.58
C THR A 3 -13.39 -21.56 -14.12
N GLY A 4 -12.90 -22.57 -13.38
CA GLY A 4 -13.07 -22.65 -11.94
C GLY A 4 -11.86 -22.05 -11.23
N TYR A 5 -12.10 -21.30 -10.16
CA TYR A 5 -11.04 -20.78 -9.30
C TYR A 5 -11.04 -21.57 -8.00
N VAL A 6 -9.84 -21.92 -7.54
CA VAL A 6 -9.64 -22.62 -6.26
C VAL A 6 -8.74 -21.76 -5.39
N ILE A 7 -9.13 -21.59 -4.13
CA ILE A 7 -8.27 -20.93 -3.14
C ILE A 7 -7.19 -21.96 -2.72
N PRO A 8 -5.89 -21.63 -2.88
CA PRO A 8 -4.81 -22.55 -2.51
C PRO A 8 -4.80 -22.85 -1.01
N THR A 9 -4.45 -24.08 -0.65
CA THR A 9 -4.37 -24.52 0.76
C THR A 9 -3.48 -23.62 1.64
N PRO A 10 -2.32 -23.10 1.18
CA PRO A 10 -1.50 -22.18 1.98
C PRO A 10 -2.25 -20.90 2.39
N VAL A 11 -3.07 -20.35 1.49
CA VAL A 11 -3.89 -19.15 1.76
C VAL A 11 -4.92 -19.43 2.86
N ILE A 12 -5.62 -20.58 2.76
CA ILE A 12 -6.60 -20.99 3.77
C ILE A 12 -5.91 -21.22 5.12
N ARG A 13 -4.73 -21.87 5.13
CA ARG A 13 -3.97 -22.12 6.36
C ARG A 13 -3.50 -20.82 6.99
N HIS A 14 -2.96 -19.88 6.21
CA HIS A 14 -2.56 -18.57 6.69
C HIS A 14 -3.73 -17.82 7.35
N PHE A 15 -4.89 -17.78 6.68
CA PHE A 15 -6.09 -17.17 7.22
C PHE A 15 -6.54 -17.80 8.54
N LEU A 16 -6.59 -19.14 8.61
CA LEU A 16 -7.01 -19.84 9.84
C LEU A 16 -6.01 -19.65 10.99
N GLU A 17 -4.74 -19.46 10.71
CA GLU A 17 -3.72 -19.14 11.70
C GLU A 17 -3.86 -17.72 12.21
N ASP A 18 -4.06 -16.77 11.29
CA ASP A 18 -4.20 -15.34 11.56
C ASP A 18 -5.39 -15.05 12.51
N ILE A 19 -6.53 -15.70 12.29
CA ILE A 19 -7.76 -15.45 13.08
C ILE A 19 -7.83 -16.21 14.42
N LYS A 20 -6.78 -16.93 14.83
CA LYS A 20 -6.82 -17.72 16.08
C LYS A 20 -7.03 -16.91 17.33
N ASP A 21 -6.56 -15.68 17.35
CA ASP A 21 -6.74 -14.73 18.46
C ASP A 21 -8.07 -13.96 18.39
N GLY A 22 -8.88 -14.20 17.32
CA GLY A 22 -10.16 -13.55 17.07
C GLY A 22 -10.04 -12.23 16.29
N VAL A 23 -8.83 -11.85 15.86
CA VAL A 23 -8.56 -10.65 15.06
C VAL A 23 -8.00 -11.06 13.70
N TYR A 24 -8.50 -10.45 12.64
CA TYR A 24 -7.93 -10.63 11.31
C TYR A 24 -6.96 -9.49 11.00
N ASP A 25 -5.66 -9.74 11.16
CA ASP A 25 -4.60 -8.78 10.80
C ASP A 25 -4.34 -8.74 9.28
N GLY A 26 -4.58 -9.83 8.59
CA GLY A 26 -4.41 -9.96 7.14
C GLY A 26 -2.95 -10.11 6.72
N TYR A 27 -2.72 -9.96 5.41
CA TYR A 27 -1.37 -10.10 4.88
C TYR A 27 -0.51 -8.89 5.21
N VAL A 28 0.75 -9.18 5.58
CA VAL A 28 1.78 -8.19 5.81
C VAL A 28 2.46 -7.82 4.49
N ASP A 29 3.07 -6.63 4.45
CA ASP A 29 3.81 -6.15 3.29
C ASP A 29 5.08 -5.41 3.74
N MET A 30 6.12 -5.46 2.93
CA MET A 30 7.31 -4.65 3.17
C MET A 30 7.03 -3.17 2.97
N GLY A 31 6.16 -2.81 2.04
CA GLY A 31 5.89 -1.42 1.65
C GLY A 31 7.02 -0.78 0.88
N ILE A 32 7.60 -1.52 -0.06
CA ILE A 32 8.69 -1.05 -0.93
C ILE A 32 8.27 -1.10 -2.40
N GLN A 33 8.85 -0.21 -3.18
CA GLN A 33 8.88 -0.33 -4.64
C GLN A 33 10.27 -0.79 -5.05
N ALA A 34 10.37 -2.05 -5.46
CA ALA A 34 11.61 -2.63 -5.95
C ALA A 34 11.73 -2.49 -7.46
N ALA A 35 12.89 -2.09 -7.94
CA ALA A 35 13.21 -1.97 -9.35
C ALA A 35 14.27 -3.00 -9.76
N PRO A 36 14.08 -3.71 -10.88
CA PRO A 36 15.07 -4.62 -11.42
C PRO A 36 16.38 -3.90 -11.78
N ILE A 37 17.53 -4.56 -11.54
CA ILE A 37 18.84 -4.06 -11.94
C ILE A 37 19.41 -4.97 -13.04
N LEU A 38 18.80 -4.93 -14.21
CA LEU A 38 19.19 -5.77 -15.35
C LEU A 38 20.26 -5.14 -16.23
N ASN A 39 20.40 -3.81 -16.19
CA ASN A 39 21.38 -3.10 -17.03
C ASN A 39 22.80 -3.24 -16.46
N PRO A 40 23.79 -3.80 -17.21
CA PRO A 40 25.17 -3.96 -16.75
C PRO A 40 25.83 -2.64 -16.36
N ALA A 41 25.54 -1.53 -17.03
CA ALA A 41 26.06 -0.21 -16.68
C ALA A 41 25.53 0.27 -15.32
N MET A 42 24.26 0.00 -15.03
CA MET A 42 23.63 0.28 -13.74
C MET A 42 24.25 -0.59 -12.64
N ARG A 43 24.43 -1.89 -12.87
CA ARG A 43 25.10 -2.80 -11.93
C ARG A 43 26.51 -2.32 -11.60
N LYS A 44 27.29 -1.95 -12.62
CA LYS A 44 28.63 -1.39 -12.44
C LYS A 44 28.64 -0.10 -11.64
N ALA A 45 27.67 0.79 -11.86
CA ALA A 45 27.53 2.03 -11.11
C ALA A 45 27.25 1.79 -9.60
N PHE A 46 26.54 0.71 -9.27
CA PHE A 46 26.32 0.27 -7.89
C PHE A 46 27.41 -0.64 -7.33
N GLY A 47 28.46 -0.91 -8.10
CA GLY A 47 29.55 -1.80 -7.68
C GLY A 47 29.14 -3.27 -7.56
N LEU A 48 28.06 -3.68 -8.22
CA LEU A 48 27.57 -5.05 -8.22
C LEU A 48 28.29 -5.89 -9.27
N PRO A 49 28.59 -7.17 -8.97
CA PRO A 49 29.06 -8.12 -9.97
C PRO A 49 27.94 -8.38 -11.01
N ASP A 50 28.33 -8.93 -12.15
CA ASP A 50 27.39 -9.30 -13.22
C ASP A 50 26.80 -10.70 -12.99
N ASP A 51 26.22 -10.91 -11.81
CA ASP A 51 25.65 -12.17 -11.32
C ASP A 51 24.14 -12.17 -11.24
N GLU A 52 23.50 -11.14 -11.79
CA GLU A 52 22.04 -10.95 -11.80
C GLU A 52 21.38 -11.02 -10.42
N LYS A 53 22.11 -10.72 -9.33
CA LYS A 53 21.55 -10.69 -7.98
C LYS A 53 21.22 -9.28 -7.52
N GLY A 54 20.18 -9.19 -6.68
CA GLY A 54 19.74 -7.98 -6.01
C GLY A 54 18.79 -7.10 -6.79
N VAL A 55 17.92 -6.42 -6.07
CA VAL A 55 17.00 -5.40 -6.59
C VAL A 55 17.25 -4.06 -5.92
N LEU A 56 16.98 -2.98 -6.63
CA LEU A 56 17.07 -1.63 -6.11
C LEU A 56 15.79 -1.27 -5.37
N ILE A 57 15.90 -0.76 -4.14
CA ILE A 57 14.79 -0.13 -3.44
C ILE A 57 14.60 1.28 -4.00
N GLY A 58 13.60 1.45 -4.85
CA GLY A 58 13.28 2.74 -5.45
C GLY A 58 12.52 3.67 -4.51
N LYS A 59 11.61 3.10 -3.72
CA LYS A 59 10.81 3.86 -2.74
C LYS A 59 10.44 2.99 -1.54
N VAL A 60 10.40 3.62 -0.37
CA VAL A 60 9.86 3.06 0.87
C VAL A 60 8.61 3.84 1.24
N LEU A 61 7.52 3.13 1.52
CA LEU A 61 6.26 3.75 1.91
C LEU A 61 6.29 4.09 3.41
N LYS A 62 5.86 5.29 3.76
CA LYS A 62 5.76 5.76 5.14
C LYS A 62 4.78 4.89 5.95
N GLY A 63 5.16 4.53 7.18
CA GLY A 63 4.37 3.69 8.07
C GLY A 63 4.38 2.19 7.72
N SER A 64 5.04 1.78 6.64
CA SER A 64 5.19 0.38 6.27
C SER A 64 6.19 -0.37 7.14
N SER A 65 6.33 -1.69 6.93
CA SER A 65 7.33 -2.51 7.61
C SER A 65 8.77 -2.01 7.34
N ALA A 66 9.03 -1.53 6.13
CA ALA A 66 10.35 -1.04 5.72
C ALA A 66 10.67 0.37 6.23
N ASP A 67 9.68 1.13 6.70
CA ASP A 67 9.87 2.51 7.16
C ASP A 67 10.82 2.57 8.37
N GLY A 68 11.83 3.42 8.26
CA GLY A 68 12.91 3.53 9.27
C GLY A 68 13.98 2.42 9.22
N VAL A 69 13.77 1.33 8.45
CA VAL A 69 14.73 0.22 8.29
C VAL A 69 15.45 0.30 6.94
N LEU A 70 14.69 0.34 5.86
CA LEU A 70 15.20 0.48 4.50
C LEU A 70 15.16 1.94 4.04
N ARG A 71 15.94 2.24 3.00
CA ARG A 71 16.00 3.57 2.38
C ARG A 71 15.96 3.45 0.86
N ASN A 72 15.50 4.52 0.23
CA ASN A 72 15.61 4.65 -1.21
C ASN A 72 17.10 4.58 -1.61
N GLY A 73 17.43 3.76 -2.59
CA GLY A 73 18.79 3.51 -3.03
C GLY A 73 19.47 2.29 -2.41
N ASP A 74 18.89 1.66 -1.39
CA ASP A 74 19.37 0.37 -0.88
C ASP A 74 19.24 -0.71 -1.96
N LEU A 75 20.20 -1.64 -1.97
CA LEU A 75 20.15 -2.84 -2.79
C LEU A 75 19.75 -4.01 -1.88
N LEU A 76 18.61 -4.62 -2.13
CA LEU A 76 18.17 -5.80 -1.40
C LEU A 76 18.77 -7.04 -2.04
N MET A 77 19.64 -7.72 -1.32
CA MET A 77 20.40 -8.88 -1.79
C MET A 77 19.81 -10.20 -1.31
N LYS A 78 19.30 -10.24 -0.05
CA LYS A 78 18.68 -11.44 0.52
C LYS A 78 17.47 -11.08 1.37
N VAL A 79 16.50 -11.99 1.36
CA VAL A 79 15.32 -11.97 2.23
C VAL A 79 15.26 -13.32 2.94
N ASP A 80 15.26 -13.32 4.27
CA ASP A 80 15.24 -14.53 5.11
C ASP A 80 16.31 -15.57 4.70
N GLY A 81 17.52 -15.10 4.34
CA GLY A 81 18.62 -15.94 3.89
C GLY A 81 18.59 -16.37 2.42
N TYR A 82 17.49 -16.20 1.71
CA TYR A 82 17.35 -16.50 0.28
C TYR A 82 17.92 -15.38 -0.57
N ASP A 83 18.76 -15.73 -1.53
CA ASP A 83 19.28 -14.77 -2.51
C ASP A 83 18.13 -14.23 -3.38
N VAL A 84 18.06 -12.91 -3.52
CA VAL A 84 17.10 -12.22 -4.40
C VAL A 84 17.80 -11.96 -5.72
N ASP A 85 17.20 -12.37 -6.84
CA ASP A 85 17.72 -12.05 -8.16
C ASP A 85 17.29 -10.67 -8.64
N SER A 86 17.82 -10.23 -9.79
CA SER A 86 17.53 -8.92 -10.37
C SER A 86 16.07 -8.70 -10.79
N SER A 87 15.25 -9.75 -10.77
CA SER A 87 13.81 -9.72 -11.07
C SER A 87 12.94 -9.88 -9.83
N ALA A 88 13.53 -9.74 -8.62
CA ALA A 88 12.86 -9.96 -7.34
C ALA A 88 12.33 -11.39 -7.14
N MET A 89 13.01 -12.37 -7.73
CA MET A 89 12.72 -13.79 -7.52
C MET A 89 13.71 -14.39 -6.54
N ILE A 90 13.27 -15.44 -5.84
CA ILE A 90 14.07 -16.28 -4.95
C ILE A 90 13.96 -17.73 -5.35
N GLU A 91 14.89 -18.57 -4.94
CA GLU A 91 14.79 -20.01 -5.09
C GLU A 91 14.33 -20.62 -3.75
N LEU A 92 13.16 -21.22 -3.74
CA LEU A 92 12.57 -21.88 -2.59
C LEU A 92 12.16 -23.31 -2.99
N ASP A 93 12.65 -24.31 -2.27
CA ASP A 93 12.37 -25.74 -2.52
C ASP A 93 12.66 -26.16 -3.98
N GLY A 94 13.72 -25.60 -4.59
CA GLY A 94 14.11 -25.87 -5.98
C GLY A 94 13.19 -25.21 -7.02
N GLN A 95 12.32 -24.30 -6.61
CA GLN A 95 11.46 -23.53 -7.49
C GLN A 95 11.78 -22.04 -7.40
N LYS A 96 11.77 -21.39 -8.57
CA LYS A 96 11.94 -19.95 -8.65
C LYS A 96 10.59 -19.28 -8.48
N ILE A 97 10.42 -18.57 -7.37
CA ILE A 97 9.18 -17.87 -7.00
C ILE A 97 9.44 -16.40 -6.72
N SER A 98 8.41 -15.57 -6.71
CA SER A 98 8.52 -14.18 -6.29
C SER A 98 8.88 -14.10 -4.80
N MET A 99 9.81 -13.20 -4.45
CA MET A 99 10.12 -12.91 -3.04
C MET A 99 8.87 -12.47 -2.26
N LYS A 100 7.88 -11.91 -2.94
CA LYS A 100 6.61 -11.51 -2.35
C LYS A 100 5.88 -12.68 -1.70
N GLU A 101 5.92 -13.87 -2.30
CA GLU A 101 5.30 -15.04 -1.71
C GLU A 101 5.93 -15.46 -0.38
N LEU A 102 7.25 -15.27 -0.23
CA LEU A 102 7.91 -15.50 1.05
C LEU A 102 7.43 -14.50 2.11
N ILE A 103 7.29 -13.24 1.71
CA ILE A 103 6.81 -12.16 2.58
C ILE A 103 5.36 -12.41 3.01
N GLU A 104 4.50 -12.86 2.10
CA GLU A 104 3.10 -13.18 2.37
C GLU A 104 2.91 -14.41 3.30
N ARG A 105 3.97 -15.16 3.58
CA ARG A 105 3.96 -16.25 4.59
C ARG A 105 4.20 -15.75 6.00
N CYS A 106 4.71 -14.53 6.16
CA CYS A 106 4.92 -13.91 7.46
C CYS A 106 3.60 -13.41 8.06
N PHE A 107 3.56 -13.35 9.38
CA PHE A 107 2.49 -12.75 10.14
C PHE A 107 2.91 -11.37 10.68
N LYS A 108 1.95 -10.64 11.20
CA LYS A 108 2.21 -9.41 11.90
C LYS A 108 3.17 -9.66 13.07
N ASP A 109 4.09 -8.71 13.28
CA ASP A 109 5.15 -8.75 14.31
C ASP A 109 6.25 -9.80 14.06
N ASP A 110 6.17 -10.62 13.01
CA ASP A 110 7.29 -11.47 12.60
C ASP A 110 8.51 -10.62 12.26
N ARG A 111 9.70 -11.18 12.51
CA ARG A 111 10.99 -10.54 12.23
C ARG A 111 11.59 -11.13 10.99
N LEU A 112 11.78 -10.30 9.98
CA LEU A 112 12.33 -10.69 8.69
C LEU A 112 13.76 -10.17 8.54
N PRO A 113 14.78 -11.05 8.55
CA PRO A 113 16.17 -10.65 8.33
C PRO A 113 16.41 -10.36 6.85
N LEU A 114 17.13 -9.27 6.59
CA LEU A 114 17.47 -8.81 5.24
C LEU A 114 18.97 -8.56 5.13
N ASP A 115 19.58 -8.98 4.02
CA ASP A 115 20.92 -8.56 3.63
C ASP A 115 20.79 -7.49 2.56
N ILE A 116 21.36 -6.31 2.83
CA ILE A 116 21.31 -5.16 1.93
C ILE A 116 22.71 -4.61 1.64
N ILE A 117 22.82 -3.82 0.58
CA ILE A 117 23.97 -2.96 0.36
C ILE A 117 23.46 -1.51 0.42
N ARG A 118 24.01 -0.73 1.34
CA ARG A 118 23.73 0.69 1.53
C ARG A 118 25.01 1.50 1.37
N ASP A 119 25.01 2.49 0.49
CA ASP A 119 26.21 3.31 0.19
C ASP A 119 27.45 2.46 -0.13
N GLY A 120 27.27 1.38 -0.90
CA GLY A 120 28.33 0.44 -1.27
C GLY A 120 28.80 -0.51 -0.15
N LYS A 121 28.18 -0.49 1.03
CA LYS A 121 28.54 -1.31 2.18
C LYS A 121 27.49 -2.39 2.46
N PRO A 122 27.90 -3.67 2.57
CA PRO A 122 26.98 -4.73 2.97
C PRO A 122 26.54 -4.55 4.43
N MET A 123 25.25 -4.74 4.67
CA MET A 123 24.64 -4.63 5.98
C MET A 123 23.57 -5.72 6.16
N LYS A 124 23.41 -6.16 7.41
CA LYS A 124 22.28 -6.97 7.82
C LYS A 124 21.33 -6.11 8.64
N VAL A 125 20.07 -6.12 8.27
CA VAL A 125 19.02 -5.41 8.99
C VAL A 125 17.88 -6.37 9.28
N GLU A 126 17.10 -6.08 10.30
CA GLU A 126 15.92 -6.86 10.68
C GLU A 126 14.71 -5.94 10.57
N MET A 127 13.66 -6.43 9.94
CA MET A 127 12.42 -5.71 9.74
C MET A 127 11.28 -6.41 10.48
N VAL A 128 10.50 -5.65 11.23
CA VAL A 128 9.28 -6.14 11.87
C VAL A 128 8.13 -5.99 10.89
N MET A 129 7.45 -7.10 10.60
CA MET A 129 6.39 -7.15 9.62
C MET A 129 5.11 -6.50 10.15
N LYS A 130 4.48 -5.68 9.31
CA LYS A 130 3.23 -4.96 9.62
C LYS A 130 2.25 -5.12 8.46
N PRO A 131 0.93 -5.09 8.73
CA PRO A 131 -0.06 -4.91 7.69
C PRO A 131 0.21 -3.61 6.91
N SER A 132 -0.15 -3.60 5.63
CA SER A 132 0.00 -2.39 4.81
C SER A 132 -0.83 -1.25 5.38
N PRO A 133 -0.27 -0.04 5.57
CA PRO A 133 -1.03 1.12 6.05
C PRO A 133 -2.15 1.55 5.10
N SER A 134 -2.09 1.13 3.84
CA SER A 134 -3.12 1.40 2.83
C SER A 134 -4.16 0.29 2.70
N ARG A 135 -4.11 -0.73 3.54
CA ARG A 135 -5.01 -1.88 3.47
C ARG A 135 -6.48 -1.47 3.39
N ASP A 136 -6.88 -0.57 4.27
CA ASP A 136 -8.30 -0.20 4.43
C ASP A 136 -8.84 0.63 3.25
N LEU A 137 -7.99 1.35 2.54
CA LEU A 137 -8.39 2.12 1.35
C LEU A 137 -8.92 1.23 0.21
N LEU A 138 -8.43 0.00 0.10
CA LEU A 138 -8.74 -0.90 -1.00
C LEU A 138 -9.65 -2.08 -0.59
N MET A 139 -10.02 -2.14 0.69
CA MET A 139 -10.97 -3.14 1.17
C MET A 139 -12.41 -2.76 0.85
N ALA A 140 -13.22 -3.79 0.62
CA ALA A 140 -14.68 -3.64 0.58
C ALA A 140 -15.22 -3.98 1.98
N GLU A 141 -15.91 -3.06 2.58
CA GLU A 141 -16.53 -3.23 3.89
C GLU A 141 -18.03 -3.44 3.70
N TYR A 142 -18.55 -4.61 4.12
CA TYR A 142 -19.94 -4.99 3.92
C TYR A 142 -20.75 -5.05 5.23
N ASP A 143 -20.05 -5.17 6.36
CA ASP A 143 -20.67 -5.38 7.67
C ASP A 143 -21.05 -4.08 8.38
N LYS A 144 -20.65 -2.94 7.82
CA LYS A 144 -20.92 -1.62 8.37
C LYS A 144 -21.56 -0.70 7.33
N MET A 145 -22.43 0.18 7.81
CA MET A 145 -22.95 1.26 6.98
C MET A 145 -21.82 2.21 6.57
N PRO A 146 -21.70 2.56 5.27
CA PRO A 146 -20.71 3.50 4.82
C PRO A 146 -20.83 4.84 5.55
N ARG A 147 -19.73 5.35 6.07
CA ARG A 147 -19.68 6.69 6.66
C ARG A 147 -19.88 7.75 5.57
N TYR A 148 -20.61 8.80 5.87
CA TYR A 148 -20.77 9.95 4.98
C TYR A 148 -21.00 11.24 5.74
N VAL A 149 -20.66 12.35 5.09
CA VAL A 149 -20.98 13.69 5.57
C VAL A 149 -21.61 14.47 4.41
N VAL A 150 -22.67 15.23 4.72
CA VAL A 150 -23.31 16.13 3.74
C VAL A 150 -23.00 17.55 4.16
N PHE A 151 -22.31 18.29 3.28
CA PHE A 151 -21.99 19.69 3.50
C PHE A 151 -22.11 20.48 2.19
N GLY A 152 -22.79 21.62 2.21
CA GLY A 152 -22.96 22.47 1.04
C GLY A 152 -23.64 21.81 -0.16
N GLY A 153 -24.44 20.76 0.07
CA GLY A 153 -25.09 19.96 -1.00
C GLY A 153 -24.16 18.91 -1.62
N LEU A 154 -22.97 18.70 -1.09
CA LEU A 154 -22.05 17.66 -1.49
C LEU A 154 -22.08 16.53 -0.47
N VAL A 155 -22.00 15.29 -0.96
CA VAL A 155 -21.86 14.08 -0.14
C VAL A 155 -20.42 13.64 -0.17
N PHE A 156 -19.77 13.64 0.98
CA PHE A 156 -18.40 13.22 1.20
C PHE A 156 -18.39 11.82 1.81
N GLN A 157 -17.56 10.93 1.30
CA GLN A 157 -17.38 9.57 1.84
C GLN A 157 -15.90 9.17 1.82
N PRO A 158 -15.44 8.37 2.81
CA PRO A 158 -14.13 7.74 2.74
C PRO A 158 -14.04 6.86 1.51
N ILE A 159 -12.86 6.82 0.89
CA ILE A 159 -12.61 5.96 -0.25
C ILE A 159 -12.60 4.50 0.24
N GLN A 160 -13.45 3.68 -0.36
CA GLN A 160 -13.51 2.23 -0.16
C GLN A 160 -13.97 1.61 -1.47
N ARG A 161 -13.56 0.37 -1.73
CA ARG A 161 -13.85 -0.29 -3.00
C ARG A 161 -15.35 -0.40 -3.30
N ASN A 162 -16.16 -0.72 -2.31
CA ASN A 162 -17.61 -0.81 -2.45
C ASN A 162 -18.29 0.56 -2.58
N VAL A 163 -17.72 1.61 -1.97
CA VAL A 163 -18.21 3.00 -2.13
C VAL A 163 -17.94 3.49 -3.56
N LEU A 164 -16.75 3.24 -4.11
CA LEU A 164 -16.42 3.58 -5.49
C LEU A 164 -17.36 2.87 -6.48
N ALA A 165 -17.58 1.57 -6.29
CA ALA A 165 -18.49 0.79 -7.12
C ALA A 165 -19.94 1.30 -7.05
N ALA A 166 -20.43 1.66 -5.85
CA ALA A 166 -21.78 2.20 -5.66
C ALA A 166 -21.95 3.62 -6.23
N ALA A 167 -20.87 4.40 -6.30
CA ALA A 167 -20.86 5.74 -6.88
C ALA A 167 -20.56 5.73 -8.40
N ASP A 168 -20.38 4.55 -9.02
CA ASP A 168 -20.00 4.37 -10.42
C ASP A 168 -18.66 5.07 -10.76
N ILE A 169 -17.75 5.09 -9.80
CA ILE A 169 -16.40 5.64 -9.95
C ILE A 169 -15.44 4.49 -10.22
N SER A 170 -14.75 4.54 -11.35
CA SER A 170 -13.75 3.55 -11.70
C SER A 170 -12.54 3.64 -10.76
N MET A 171 -12.05 2.49 -10.29
CA MET A 171 -10.77 2.42 -9.56
C MET A 171 -9.61 3.02 -10.37
N LEU A 172 -9.67 2.95 -11.70
CA LEU A 172 -8.63 3.50 -12.57
C LEU A 172 -8.60 5.04 -12.50
N ASP A 173 -9.76 5.68 -12.37
CA ASP A 173 -9.88 7.14 -12.33
C ASP A 173 -9.24 7.73 -11.06
N VAL A 174 -9.27 6.97 -9.97
CA VAL A 174 -8.70 7.39 -8.66
C VAL A 174 -7.36 6.72 -8.32
N ALA A 175 -6.87 5.83 -9.19
CA ALA A 175 -5.68 5.03 -8.90
C ALA A 175 -4.42 5.89 -8.66
N LEU A 176 -4.24 6.96 -9.43
CA LEU A 176 -3.11 7.88 -9.26
C LEU A 176 -3.22 8.66 -7.95
N ASP A 177 -4.42 9.12 -7.60
CA ASP A 177 -4.65 9.88 -6.36
C ASP A 177 -4.44 8.99 -5.14
N ILE A 178 -4.96 7.75 -5.17
CA ILE A 178 -4.72 6.75 -4.12
C ILE A 178 -3.22 6.48 -3.99
N ARG A 179 -2.54 6.27 -5.10
CA ARG A 179 -1.10 6.02 -5.11
C ARG A 179 -0.33 7.19 -4.51
N ASN A 180 -0.59 8.42 -4.95
CA ASN A 180 0.06 9.61 -4.42
C ASN A 180 -0.20 9.75 -2.91
N TYR A 181 -1.45 9.56 -2.48
CA TYR A 181 -1.82 9.60 -1.06
C TYR A 181 -1.04 8.57 -0.22
N GLN A 182 -0.89 7.33 -0.73
CA GLN A 182 -0.08 6.29 -0.08
C GLN A 182 1.40 6.68 -0.03
N GLU A 183 1.93 7.16 -1.16
CA GLU A 183 3.33 7.52 -1.30
C GLU A 183 3.73 8.73 -0.45
N ASP A 184 2.83 9.68 -0.25
CA ASP A 184 3.04 10.87 0.58
C ASP A 184 2.80 10.60 2.07
N GLY A 185 2.41 9.38 2.43
CA GLY A 185 2.17 8.96 3.82
C GLY A 185 0.81 9.39 4.36
N GLY A 186 -0.13 9.74 3.49
CA GLY A 186 -1.48 10.13 3.88
C GLY A 186 -2.20 9.10 4.72
N CYS A 187 -1.96 7.80 4.46
CA CYS A 187 -2.51 6.70 5.27
C CYS A 187 -2.00 6.66 6.72
N VAL A 188 -0.92 7.40 7.04
CA VAL A 188 -0.35 7.49 8.39
C VAL A 188 -0.73 8.80 9.06
N ASP A 189 -0.72 9.89 8.27
CA ASP A 189 -0.94 11.24 8.77
C ASP A 189 -2.44 11.58 8.90
N HIS A 190 -3.32 10.86 8.17
CA HIS A 190 -4.76 11.06 8.13
C HIS A 190 -5.50 9.73 8.27
N GLU A 191 -6.71 9.77 8.82
CA GLU A 191 -7.52 8.55 8.98
C GLU A 191 -8.05 8.03 7.66
N ASP A 192 -8.48 8.92 6.76
CA ASP A 192 -9.17 8.55 5.52
C ASP A 192 -8.79 9.49 4.35
N MET A 193 -8.76 8.91 3.17
CA MET A 193 -8.87 9.66 1.93
C MET A 193 -10.35 9.81 1.58
N VAL A 194 -10.83 11.05 1.40
CA VAL A 194 -12.24 11.37 1.22
C VAL A 194 -12.53 11.80 -0.21
N ILE A 195 -13.64 11.33 -0.76
CA ILE A 195 -14.13 11.70 -2.09
C ILE A 195 -15.54 12.29 -2.04
N ILE A 196 -15.89 13.07 -3.05
CA ILE A 196 -17.25 13.53 -3.29
C ILE A 196 -17.97 12.48 -4.15
N THR A 197 -18.90 11.75 -3.54
CA THR A 197 -19.65 10.69 -4.23
C THR A 197 -20.93 11.18 -4.88
N LYS A 198 -21.49 12.30 -4.43
CA LYS A 198 -22.72 12.84 -4.98
C LYS A 198 -22.85 14.36 -4.78
N VAL A 199 -23.43 15.02 -5.77
CA VAL A 199 -23.91 16.39 -5.68
C VAL A 199 -25.43 16.33 -5.56
N LEU A 200 -25.95 16.85 -4.45
CA LEU A 200 -27.40 16.90 -4.22
C LEU A 200 -27.99 18.12 -4.92
N PRO A 201 -29.22 18.00 -5.47
CA PRO A 201 -29.92 19.16 -6.01
C PRO A 201 -30.33 20.06 -4.84
N VAL A 202 -29.51 21.05 -4.50
CA VAL A 202 -29.81 22.03 -3.47
C VAL A 202 -30.59 23.15 -4.14
N ARG A 203 -31.87 23.30 -3.82
CA ARG A 203 -32.57 24.55 -4.08
C ARG A 203 -32.10 25.55 -3.01
N LEU A 204 -31.09 26.34 -3.33
CA LEU A 204 -30.70 27.49 -2.52
C LEU A 204 -31.85 28.53 -2.63
N HIS A 205 -32.77 28.53 -1.69
CA HIS A 205 -33.60 29.68 -1.46
C HIS A 205 -32.68 30.76 -0.83
N PHE A 206 -32.04 31.57 -1.67
CA PHE A 206 -31.50 32.85 -1.23
C PHE A 206 -32.68 33.77 -0.90
N GLN A 207 -33.12 33.78 0.34
CA GLN A 207 -33.88 34.93 0.86
C GLN A 207 -32.88 36.07 1.03
N PHE A 208 -32.78 36.91 -0.01
CA PHE A 208 -32.13 38.18 0.14
C PHE A 208 -33.01 39.00 1.10
N TYR A 209 -32.67 39.04 2.37
CA TYR A 209 -33.10 40.10 3.27
C TYR A 209 -32.38 41.36 2.83
N CYS A 210 -33.04 42.17 1.98
CA CYS A 210 -32.63 43.54 1.71
C CYS A 210 -32.99 44.36 2.94
N GLY A 211 -32.16 44.25 4.00
CA GLY A 211 -32.19 45.15 5.13
C GLY A 211 -31.49 46.45 4.71
N LYS A 212 -32.27 47.50 4.50
CA LYS A 212 -31.73 48.85 4.49
C LYS A 212 -31.07 49.08 5.83
N ASN A 213 -29.70 49.14 5.86
CA ASN A 213 -29.00 49.99 6.83
C ASN A 213 -27.50 50.08 6.50
N GLN A 214 -27.15 51.24 5.97
CA GLN A 214 -26.05 52.12 6.36
C GLN A 214 -24.72 51.41 6.74
N TRP A 215 -23.85 51.24 5.76
CA TRP A 215 -22.43 51.29 6.03
C TRP A 215 -22.04 52.77 6.21
N ARG A 216 -21.73 53.18 7.45
CA ARG A 216 -20.95 54.39 7.71
C ARG A 216 -19.48 54.01 7.67
N GLU A 217 -18.76 54.63 6.79
CA GLU A 217 -17.30 54.69 6.78
C GLU A 217 -16.78 55.27 8.10
N SER A 218 -15.78 54.61 8.67
CA SER A 218 -14.76 55.22 9.52
C SER A 218 -13.52 54.31 9.50
#